data_d3ac5787970cdab4a3801e577a67533d
#
_entry.id   d3ac5787970cdab4a3801e577a67533d
#
_cell.length_a   1.000
_cell.length_b   1.000
_cell.length_c   1.000
_cell.angle_alpha   90.00
_cell.angle_beta   90.00
_cell.angle_gamma   90.00
#
_symmetry.space_group_name_H-M   'P 1'
#
loop_
_entity.id
_entity.type
_entity.pdbx_description
1 polymer ?
#
loop_
_entity_poly.entity_id
_entity_poly.type
_entity_poly.pdbx_seq_one_letter_code
_entity_poly.pdbx_strand_id
1 'polypeptide(L)'
;MTWDNDFSIFRISKTEHVATSARNYRNLRLGALAASPASFASTQEIEAAFTDEEWIQSLTSPGRETFICAAIPPTGPTKWVGQVTLLGPLSTQPLSENHTPENAVPESDERWHMLSLFTFPEYRGQGLGVKLCQEVMRFIQGYRPQPETAQLDLIVKESNASAVRLYERLGFWHVRRCTLVEALIANGDGHLLPADRSAPKYTELGGLVMRIIISR
;
A
#
# COMPACT_ATOMS: atom_id res chain seq x y z
N MET A 1 -26.38 -5.49 13.53
CA MET A 1 -25.68 -4.59 14.47
C MET A 1 -25.20 -3.41 13.67
N THR A 2 -25.83 -2.26 13.80
CA THR A 2 -25.35 -0.99 13.24
C THR A 2 -24.19 -0.54 14.10
N TRP A 3 -22.99 -0.52 13.52
CA TRP A 3 -21.80 0.00 14.19
C TRP A 3 -21.89 1.51 14.13
N ASP A 4 -22.10 2.14 15.26
CA ASP A 4 -22.13 3.60 15.41
C ASP A 4 -20.71 4.16 15.62
N ASN A 5 -19.75 3.63 14.86
CA ASN A 5 -18.35 4.10 14.92
C ASN A 5 -18.13 5.24 13.95
N ASP A 6 -17.60 6.33 14.42
CA ASP A 6 -16.96 7.32 13.57
C ASP A 6 -15.58 6.79 13.10
N PHE A 7 -15.14 7.22 11.93
CA PHE A 7 -13.84 6.84 11.39
C PHE A 7 -13.00 8.07 11.09
N SER A 8 -11.77 8.04 11.56
CA SER A 8 -10.75 9.03 11.22
C SER A 8 -9.69 8.41 10.32
N ILE A 9 -9.26 9.15 9.29
CA ILE A 9 -8.13 8.75 8.46
C ILE A 9 -7.04 9.80 8.60
N PHE A 10 -5.83 9.36 8.88
CA PHE A 10 -4.69 10.24 9.09
C PHE A 10 -3.39 9.57 8.64
N ARG A 11 -2.40 10.40 8.32
CA ARG A 11 -1.04 9.98 8.07
C ARG A 11 -0.26 9.92 9.39
N ILE A 12 0.53 8.87 9.59
CA ILE A 12 1.41 8.77 10.77
C ILE A 12 2.50 9.86 10.68
N SER A 13 2.69 10.60 11.78
CA SER A 13 3.79 11.56 11.91
C SER A 13 5.13 10.81 12.01
N LYS A 14 6.14 11.30 11.29
CA LYS A 14 7.52 10.76 11.35
C LYS A 14 8.35 11.34 12.50
N THR A 15 7.84 12.36 13.18
CA THR A 15 8.56 13.10 14.22
C THR A 15 7.85 13.08 15.56
N GLU A 16 6.52 12.99 15.56
CA GLU A 16 5.71 13.08 16.79
C GLU A 16 5.17 11.71 17.19
N HIS A 17 5.30 11.37 18.45
CA HIS A 17 4.76 10.13 19.05
C HIS A 17 5.13 8.83 18.31
N VAL A 18 6.31 8.80 17.66
CA VAL A 18 6.71 7.74 16.74
C VAL A 18 6.70 6.37 17.43
N ALA A 19 7.24 6.26 18.64
CA ALA A 19 7.27 4.98 19.38
C ALA A 19 5.86 4.45 19.70
N THR A 20 4.91 5.35 20.03
CA THR A 20 3.52 4.95 20.26
C THR A 20 2.85 4.53 18.94
N SER A 21 3.08 5.28 17.88
CA SER A 21 2.58 4.97 16.55
C SER A 21 3.13 3.63 16.05
N ALA A 22 4.41 3.34 16.28
CA ALA A 22 5.04 2.08 15.91
C ALA A 22 4.40 0.88 16.64
N ARG A 23 4.13 0.99 17.92
CA ARG A 23 3.41 -0.05 18.68
C ARG A 23 1.99 -0.29 18.17
N ASN A 24 1.25 0.77 17.91
CA ASN A 24 -0.11 0.67 17.36
C ASN A 24 -0.09 0.08 15.93
N TYR A 25 0.86 0.50 15.11
CA TYR A 25 1.06 -0.01 13.76
C TYR A 25 1.44 -1.48 13.76
N ARG A 26 2.37 -1.90 14.64
CA ARG A 26 2.72 -3.31 14.86
C ARG A 26 1.48 -4.16 15.14
N ASN A 27 0.63 -3.74 16.07
CA ASN A 27 -0.59 -4.48 16.42
C ASN A 27 -1.55 -4.59 15.22
N LEU A 28 -1.78 -3.49 14.50
CA LEU A 28 -2.59 -3.49 13.28
C LEU A 28 -1.99 -4.40 12.21
N ARG A 29 -0.68 -4.29 11.96
CA ARG A 29 0.02 -5.01 10.89
C ARG A 29 0.06 -6.52 11.16
N LEU A 30 0.42 -6.93 12.37
CA LEU A 30 0.43 -8.35 12.75
C LEU A 30 -1.00 -8.94 12.70
N GLY A 31 -1.99 -8.17 13.14
CA GLY A 31 -3.39 -8.56 13.00
C GLY A 31 -3.84 -8.68 11.55
N ALA A 32 -3.37 -7.80 10.66
CA ALA A 32 -3.66 -7.85 9.23
C ALA A 32 -3.07 -9.10 8.56
N LEU A 33 -1.82 -9.41 8.88
CA LEU A 33 -1.12 -10.61 8.41
C LEU A 33 -1.81 -11.91 8.87
N ALA A 34 -2.27 -11.95 10.12
CA ALA A 34 -3.03 -13.07 10.66
C ALA A 34 -4.40 -13.23 9.99
N ALA A 35 -5.13 -12.10 9.81
CA ALA A 35 -6.49 -12.12 9.26
C ALA A 35 -6.54 -12.38 7.74
N SER A 36 -5.49 -12.06 7.01
CA SER A 36 -5.44 -12.15 5.54
C SER A 36 -4.05 -12.52 5.01
N PRO A 37 -3.46 -13.65 5.41
CA PRO A 37 -2.07 -14.02 5.07
C PRO A 37 -1.83 -14.09 3.55
N ALA A 38 -2.84 -14.50 2.78
CA ALA A 38 -2.74 -14.58 1.33
C ALA A 38 -2.68 -13.21 0.62
N SER A 39 -2.97 -12.11 1.32
CA SER A 39 -3.02 -10.76 0.74
C SER A 39 -1.68 -10.02 0.81
N PHE A 40 -0.71 -10.55 1.54
CA PHE A 40 0.58 -9.92 1.76
C PHE A 40 1.72 -10.77 1.21
N ALA A 41 2.85 -10.14 0.92
CA ALA A 41 4.07 -10.81 0.50
C ALA A 41 4.90 -11.27 1.72
N SER A 42 4.82 -10.56 2.85
CA SER A 42 5.42 -10.94 4.14
C SER A 42 4.48 -11.83 4.97
N THR A 43 5.00 -12.44 6.02
CA THR A 43 4.22 -13.29 6.95
C THR A 43 4.24 -12.73 8.36
N GLN A 44 3.29 -13.19 9.18
CA GLN A 44 3.22 -12.78 10.58
C GLN A 44 4.47 -13.18 11.36
N GLU A 45 5.03 -14.37 11.09
CA GLU A 45 6.22 -14.88 11.76
C GLU A 45 7.44 -13.99 11.48
N ILE A 46 7.63 -13.57 10.22
CA ILE A 46 8.72 -12.68 9.82
C ILE A 46 8.59 -11.34 10.52
N GLU A 47 7.43 -10.70 10.44
CA GLU A 47 7.26 -9.34 10.99
C GLU A 47 7.13 -9.34 12.54
N ALA A 48 6.67 -10.43 13.16
CA ALA A 48 6.65 -10.55 14.63
C ALA A 48 8.05 -10.58 15.24
N ALA A 49 9.06 -10.97 14.46
CA ALA A 49 10.45 -10.99 14.90
C ALA A 49 11.13 -9.60 14.83
N PHE A 50 10.48 -8.59 14.25
CA PHE A 50 11.04 -7.24 14.16
C PHE A 50 11.18 -6.61 15.55
N THR A 51 12.31 -5.94 15.75
CA THR A 51 12.58 -5.13 16.95
C THR A 51 11.72 -3.85 16.95
N ASP A 52 11.65 -3.18 18.08
CA ASP A 52 10.93 -1.89 18.17
C ASP A 52 11.58 -0.82 17.27
N GLU A 53 12.91 -0.86 17.10
CA GLU A 53 13.67 0.01 16.19
C GLU A 53 13.29 -0.23 14.73
N GLU A 54 13.15 -1.50 14.30
CA GLU A 54 12.71 -1.85 12.95
C GLU A 54 11.28 -1.38 12.68
N TRP A 55 10.38 -1.48 13.66
CA TRP A 55 9.03 -0.92 13.57
C TRP A 55 9.04 0.60 13.44
N ILE A 56 9.87 1.29 14.24
CA ILE A 56 10.07 2.74 14.13
C ILE A 56 10.63 3.10 12.75
N GLN A 57 11.67 2.41 12.29
CA GLN A 57 12.30 2.64 11.00
C GLN A 57 11.30 2.45 9.85
N SER A 58 10.43 1.44 9.93
CA SER A 58 9.42 1.20 8.91
C SER A 58 8.44 2.37 8.72
N LEU A 59 8.21 3.17 9.76
CA LEU A 59 7.34 4.35 9.73
C LEU A 59 8.07 5.65 9.39
N THR A 60 9.37 5.76 9.73
CA THR A 60 10.14 7.00 9.61
C THR A 60 11.01 7.06 8.37
N SER A 61 11.15 5.96 7.62
CA SER A 61 11.96 5.89 6.40
C SER A 61 11.58 6.99 5.42
N PRO A 62 12.57 7.71 4.83
CA PRO A 62 12.32 8.67 3.77
C PRO A 62 11.58 8.04 2.59
N GLY A 63 10.67 8.78 1.97
CA GLY A 63 9.90 8.29 0.83
C GLY A 63 8.87 7.20 1.15
N ARG A 64 8.61 6.91 2.43
CA ARG A 64 7.56 5.97 2.86
C ARG A 64 6.56 6.70 3.73
N GLU A 65 5.30 6.75 3.33
CA GLU A 65 4.20 7.35 4.08
C GLU A 65 3.18 6.28 4.45
N THR A 66 2.73 6.26 5.71
CA THR A 66 1.73 5.29 6.18
C THR A 66 0.47 6.02 6.64
N PHE A 67 -0.67 5.62 6.07
CA PHE A 67 -1.98 6.16 6.40
C PHE A 67 -2.78 5.10 7.15
N ILE A 68 -3.49 5.54 8.17
CA ILE A 68 -4.27 4.72 9.09
C ILE A 68 -5.73 5.12 9.02
N CYS A 69 -6.60 4.12 9.05
CA CYS A 69 -8.00 4.30 9.39
C CYS A 69 -8.21 3.85 10.84
N ALA A 70 -8.70 4.74 11.67
CA ALA A 70 -9.04 4.49 13.06
C ALA A 70 -10.56 4.51 13.26
N ALA A 71 -11.09 3.50 13.93
CA ALA A 71 -12.46 3.48 14.42
C ALA A 71 -12.52 4.15 15.79
N ILE A 72 -13.43 5.10 15.94
CA ILE A 72 -13.70 5.85 17.15
C ILE A 72 -15.04 5.41 17.69
N PRO A 73 -15.10 4.46 18.64
CA PRO A 73 -16.36 4.03 19.20
C PRO A 73 -16.95 5.13 20.10
N PRO A 74 -18.27 5.19 20.30
CA PRO A 74 -18.91 6.12 21.24
C PRO A 74 -18.38 5.99 22.67
N THR A 75 -17.94 4.79 23.04
CA THR A 75 -17.33 4.47 24.32
C THR A 75 -16.16 3.52 24.12
N GLY A 76 -15.05 3.74 24.85
CA GLY A 76 -13.86 2.91 24.77
C GLY A 76 -12.73 3.51 23.94
N PRO A 77 -11.60 2.80 23.79
CA PRO A 77 -10.43 3.32 23.11
C PRO A 77 -10.57 3.27 21.59
N THR A 78 -9.97 4.26 20.93
CA THR A 78 -9.80 4.27 19.47
C THR A 78 -8.98 3.05 19.02
N LYS A 79 -9.42 2.42 17.94
CA LYS A 79 -8.79 1.24 17.35
C LYS A 79 -8.31 1.53 15.93
N TRP A 80 -7.08 1.17 15.60
CA TRP A 80 -6.61 1.19 14.22
C TRP A 80 -7.15 -0.03 13.48
N VAL A 81 -7.91 0.19 12.42
CA VAL A 81 -8.71 -0.85 11.74
C VAL A 81 -8.39 -1.01 10.26
N GLY A 82 -7.58 -0.13 9.72
CA GLY A 82 -7.13 -0.18 8.33
C GLY A 82 -5.85 0.62 8.11
N GLN A 83 -5.16 0.27 7.05
CA GLN A 83 -3.89 0.90 6.65
C GLN A 83 -3.75 0.96 5.13
N VAL A 84 -2.88 1.85 4.66
CA VAL A 84 -2.27 1.85 3.34
C VAL A 84 -0.91 2.50 3.44
N THR A 85 0.05 2.02 2.64
CA THR A 85 1.41 2.58 2.56
C THR A 85 1.63 3.16 1.16
N LEU A 86 2.35 4.26 1.10
CA LEU A 86 2.76 4.94 -0.12
C LEU A 86 4.29 5.05 -0.14
N LEU A 87 4.92 4.66 -1.23
CA LEU A 87 6.34 4.84 -1.50
C LEU A 87 6.53 5.89 -2.58
N GLY A 88 7.47 6.80 -2.37
CA GLY A 88 7.85 7.80 -3.38
C GLY A 88 8.17 9.18 -2.81
N PRO A 89 8.42 10.16 -3.67
CA PRO A 89 8.55 9.96 -5.11
C PRO A 89 9.74 9.09 -5.48
N LEU A 90 9.51 8.13 -6.37
CA LEU A 90 10.53 7.20 -6.86
C LEU A 90 11.29 7.88 -7.99
N SER A 91 12.62 7.71 -8.04
CA SER A 91 13.42 8.18 -9.18
C SER A 91 13.04 7.44 -10.46
N THR A 92 13.04 8.15 -11.58
CA THR A 92 12.62 7.71 -12.91
C THR A 92 13.57 6.70 -13.58
N GLN A 93 14.09 5.71 -12.87
CA GLN A 93 14.75 4.60 -13.55
C GLN A 93 13.69 3.61 -14.04
N PRO A 94 13.62 3.31 -15.35
CA PRO A 94 12.66 2.36 -15.88
C PRO A 94 12.91 0.97 -15.30
N LEU A 95 11.85 0.31 -14.82
CA LEU A 95 11.89 -1.05 -14.27
C LEU A 95 12.18 -2.14 -15.31
N SER A 96 12.36 -1.82 -16.60
CA SER A 96 12.99 -2.66 -17.64
C SER A 96 13.07 -1.92 -18.98
N GLU A 97 14.17 -2.14 -19.71
CA GLU A 97 14.46 -1.53 -21.01
C GLU A 97 13.70 -2.15 -22.20
N ASN A 98 12.72 -3.03 -22.01
CA ASN A 98 12.18 -3.89 -23.08
C ASN A 98 10.69 -3.76 -23.38
N HIS A 99 10.06 -2.59 -23.16
CA HIS A 99 8.69 -2.40 -23.66
C HIS A 99 8.52 -1.04 -24.33
N THR A 100 8.42 -1.05 -25.66
CA THR A 100 7.87 0.04 -26.46
C THR A 100 6.35 0.02 -26.28
N PRO A 101 5.71 1.04 -25.66
CA PRO A 101 4.26 1.08 -25.56
C PRO A 101 3.67 1.72 -26.80
N GLU A 102 2.82 1.00 -27.50
CA GLU A 102 2.01 1.53 -28.60
C GLU A 102 0.92 2.56 -28.17
N ASN A 103 0.79 2.81 -26.85
CA ASN A 103 -0.08 3.83 -26.26
C ASN A 103 0.69 4.58 -25.17
N ALA A 104 1.60 5.44 -25.54
CA ALA A 104 2.35 6.27 -24.60
C ALA A 104 1.43 7.32 -23.96
N VAL A 105 0.89 7.02 -22.78
CA VAL A 105 0.48 8.08 -21.85
C VAL A 105 1.76 8.81 -21.44
N PRO A 106 1.81 10.16 -21.42
CA PRO A 106 2.99 10.91 -21.01
C PRO A 106 3.48 10.37 -19.67
N GLU A 107 4.71 9.84 -19.60
CA GLU A 107 5.30 9.43 -18.33
C GLU A 107 5.45 10.69 -17.47
N SER A 108 4.69 10.73 -16.39
CA SER A 108 4.91 11.74 -15.37
C SER A 108 6.30 11.54 -14.79
N ASP A 109 7.09 12.62 -14.66
CA ASP A 109 8.41 12.60 -14.03
C ASP A 109 8.35 12.21 -12.54
N GLU A 110 7.17 12.10 -11.96
CA GLU A 110 6.97 11.76 -10.56
C GLU A 110 6.14 10.48 -10.41
N ARG A 111 6.78 9.47 -9.86
CA ARG A 111 6.18 8.13 -9.69
C ARG A 111 6.05 7.78 -8.22
N TRP A 112 4.89 7.18 -7.90
CA TRP A 112 4.55 6.70 -6.57
C TRP A 112 4.09 5.25 -6.64
N HIS A 113 4.26 4.51 -5.55
CA HIS A 113 3.78 3.13 -5.45
C HIS A 113 2.96 2.95 -4.18
N MET A 114 1.70 2.51 -4.33
CA MET A 114 0.78 2.24 -3.21
C MET A 114 0.75 0.75 -2.92
N LEU A 115 0.89 0.40 -1.65
CA LEU A 115 0.93 -1.00 -1.20
C LEU A 115 0.24 -1.19 0.16
N SER A 116 0.05 -2.43 0.55
CA SER A 116 -0.46 -2.83 1.87
C SER A 116 -1.83 -2.24 2.23
N LEU A 117 -2.70 -1.95 1.25
CA LEU A 117 -4.07 -1.57 1.56
C LEU A 117 -4.77 -2.73 2.28
N PHE A 118 -5.26 -2.45 3.47
CA PHE A 118 -5.96 -3.42 4.30
C PHE A 118 -7.02 -2.76 5.17
N THR A 119 -8.13 -3.45 5.39
CA THR A 119 -9.11 -3.17 6.45
C THR A 119 -9.52 -4.49 7.08
N PHE A 120 -9.68 -4.52 8.42
CA PHE A 120 -10.16 -5.73 9.09
C PHE A 120 -11.52 -6.16 8.54
N PRO A 121 -11.77 -7.49 8.41
CA PRO A 121 -13.01 -8.02 7.82
C PRO A 121 -14.28 -7.43 8.40
N GLU A 122 -14.34 -7.27 9.72
CA GLU A 122 -15.49 -6.73 10.46
C GLU A 122 -15.80 -5.26 10.15
N TYR A 123 -14.83 -4.51 9.58
CA TYR A 123 -15.01 -3.11 9.19
C TYR A 123 -15.17 -2.91 7.67
N ARG A 124 -15.22 -4.01 6.89
CA ARG A 124 -15.41 -3.93 5.44
C ARG A 124 -16.83 -3.52 5.07
N GLY A 125 -17.05 -3.16 3.81
CA GLY A 125 -18.36 -2.74 3.30
C GLY A 125 -18.74 -1.29 3.63
N GLN A 126 -17.92 -0.56 4.41
CA GLN A 126 -18.15 0.82 4.86
C GLN A 126 -17.36 1.86 4.05
N GLY A 127 -16.78 1.47 2.91
CA GLY A 127 -16.02 2.38 2.03
C GLY A 127 -14.64 2.76 2.56
N LEU A 128 -14.14 2.16 3.65
CA LEU A 128 -12.88 2.56 4.29
C LEU A 128 -11.66 2.40 3.39
N GLY A 129 -11.61 1.34 2.58
CA GLY A 129 -10.54 1.15 1.59
C GLY A 129 -10.52 2.26 0.54
N VAL A 130 -11.69 2.68 0.06
CA VAL A 130 -11.82 3.82 -0.86
C VAL A 130 -11.30 5.11 -0.21
N LYS A 131 -11.72 5.39 1.02
CA LYS A 131 -11.29 6.59 1.77
C LYS A 131 -9.78 6.62 2.00
N LEU A 132 -9.16 5.47 2.32
CA LEU A 132 -7.71 5.35 2.46
C LEU A 132 -6.98 5.66 1.14
N CYS A 133 -7.44 5.11 0.01
CA CYS A 133 -6.87 5.42 -1.30
C CYS A 133 -7.05 6.90 -1.67
N GLN A 134 -8.21 7.48 -1.40
CA GLN A 134 -8.47 8.91 -1.64
C GLN A 134 -7.55 9.82 -0.82
N GLU A 135 -7.22 9.43 0.42
CA GLU A 135 -6.27 10.17 1.26
C GLU A 135 -4.85 10.12 0.68
N VAL A 136 -4.41 8.95 0.20
CA VAL A 136 -3.14 8.81 -0.55
C VAL A 136 -3.11 9.72 -1.77
N MET A 137 -4.17 9.69 -2.59
CA MET A 137 -4.25 10.53 -3.80
C MET A 137 -4.22 12.03 -3.46
N ARG A 138 -4.94 12.45 -2.40
CA ARG A 138 -4.94 13.82 -1.89
C ARG A 138 -3.55 14.25 -1.39
N PHE A 139 -2.83 13.36 -0.70
CA PHE A 139 -1.46 13.61 -0.29
C PHE A 139 -0.54 13.86 -1.49
N ILE A 140 -0.63 13.03 -2.55
CA ILE A 140 0.17 13.20 -3.77
C ILE A 140 -0.16 14.54 -4.45
N GLN A 141 -1.44 14.90 -4.54
CA GLN A 141 -1.88 16.18 -5.11
C GLN A 141 -1.27 17.39 -4.39
N GLY A 142 -1.19 17.34 -3.06
CA GLY A 142 -0.64 18.41 -2.23
C GLY A 142 0.86 18.33 -1.98
N TYR A 143 1.57 17.32 -2.48
CA TYR A 143 2.97 17.08 -2.15
C TYR A 143 3.92 18.19 -2.63
N ARG A 144 3.75 18.62 -3.88
CA ARG A 144 4.48 19.74 -4.49
C ARG A 144 3.75 20.21 -5.75
N PRO A 145 3.90 21.48 -6.18
CA PRO A 145 3.14 22.00 -7.31
C PRO A 145 3.57 21.47 -8.68
N GLN A 146 4.80 20.96 -8.81
CA GLN A 146 5.35 20.43 -10.05
C GLN A 146 5.99 19.05 -9.80
N PRO A 147 5.89 18.14 -10.80
CA PRO A 147 5.19 18.26 -12.08
C PRO A 147 3.65 18.35 -11.93
N GLU A 148 2.95 18.82 -12.94
CA GLU A 148 1.47 18.97 -12.94
C GLU A 148 0.73 17.64 -12.78
N THR A 149 1.39 16.54 -13.09
CA THR A 149 0.84 15.20 -12.93
C THR A 149 1.79 14.30 -12.15
N ALA A 150 1.23 13.36 -11.42
CA ALA A 150 1.97 12.28 -10.76
C ALA A 150 1.37 10.93 -11.15
N GLN A 151 2.23 9.94 -11.35
CA GLN A 151 1.83 8.56 -11.60
C GLN A 151 1.77 7.80 -10.29
N LEU A 152 0.63 7.15 -10.02
CA LEU A 152 0.48 6.24 -8.89
C LEU A 152 0.23 4.82 -9.40
N ASP A 153 1.16 3.93 -9.08
CA ASP A 153 1.09 2.50 -9.40
C ASP A 153 0.76 1.70 -8.14
N LEU A 154 0.17 0.55 -8.34
CA LEU A 154 0.01 -0.49 -7.33
C LEU A 154 0.10 -1.88 -7.97
N ILE A 155 0.35 -2.88 -7.14
CA ILE A 155 0.29 -4.29 -7.56
C ILE A 155 -0.74 -5.01 -6.70
N VAL A 156 -1.64 -5.73 -7.34
CA VAL A 156 -2.69 -6.52 -6.70
C VAL A 156 -2.70 -7.94 -7.27
N LYS A 157 -2.97 -8.96 -6.46
CA LYS A 157 -3.18 -10.31 -6.95
C LYS A 157 -4.40 -10.35 -7.88
N GLU A 158 -4.28 -10.93 -9.07
CA GLU A 158 -5.38 -11.05 -10.03
C GLU A 158 -6.59 -11.77 -9.41
N SER A 159 -6.35 -12.75 -8.54
CA SER A 159 -7.40 -13.48 -7.82
C SER A 159 -8.14 -12.64 -6.77
N ASN A 160 -7.62 -11.46 -6.37
CA ASN A 160 -8.28 -10.56 -5.43
C ASN A 160 -9.29 -9.65 -6.14
N ALA A 161 -10.34 -10.25 -6.69
CA ALA A 161 -11.35 -9.55 -7.47
C ALA A 161 -12.03 -8.37 -6.74
N SER A 162 -12.10 -8.42 -5.41
CA SER A 162 -12.69 -7.32 -4.62
C SER A 162 -11.79 -6.09 -4.60
N ALA A 163 -10.48 -6.27 -4.47
CA ALA A 163 -9.51 -5.18 -4.51
C ALA A 163 -9.38 -4.63 -5.95
N VAL A 164 -9.34 -5.50 -6.97
CA VAL A 164 -9.32 -5.07 -8.37
C VAL A 164 -10.49 -4.15 -8.67
N ARG A 165 -11.73 -4.58 -8.35
CA ARG A 165 -12.94 -3.74 -8.54
C ARG A 165 -12.93 -2.44 -7.73
N LEU A 166 -12.27 -2.43 -6.56
CA LEU A 166 -12.11 -1.19 -5.78
C LEU A 166 -11.22 -0.21 -6.53
N TYR A 167 -10.10 -0.66 -7.04
CA TYR A 167 -9.16 0.19 -7.78
C TYR A 167 -9.72 0.67 -9.12
N GLU A 168 -10.40 -0.20 -9.88
CA GLU A 168 -11.09 0.18 -11.12
C GLU A 168 -12.12 1.30 -10.88
N ARG A 169 -12.92 1.22 -9.81
CA ARG A 169 -13.87 2.27 -9.43
C ARG A 169 -13.20 3.59 -9.02
N LEU A 170 -11.96 3.55 -8.59
CA LEU A 170 -11.15 4.75 -8.30
C LEU A 170 -10.46 5.33 -9.54
N GLY A 171 -10.61 4.68 -10.72
CA GLY A 171 -10.03 5.12 -11.98
C GLY A 171 -8.67 4.50 -12.30
N PHE A 172 -8.21 3.51 -11.53
CA PHE A 172 -7.02 2.76 -11.92
C PHE A 172 -7.34 1.86 -13.10
N TRP A 173 -6.38 1.75 -14.04
CA TRP A 173 -6.45 0.82 -15.17
C TRP A 173 -5.31 -0.18 -15.13
N HIS A 174 -5.50 -1.32 -15.80
CA HIS A 174 -4.49 -2.36 -15.93
C HIS A 174 -3.37 -1.90 -16.87
N VAL A 175 -2.13 -2.04 -16.44
CA VAL A 175 -0.95 -1.74 -17.26
C VAL A 175 -0.34 -3.03 -17.80
N ARG A 176 -0.05 -3.99 -16.91
CA ARG A 176 0.53 -5.29 -17.24
C ARG A 176 0.35 -6.29 -16.11
N ARG A 177 0.65 -7.55 -16.39
CA ARG A 177 0.86 -8.57 -15.36
C ARG A 177 2.30 -8.55 -14.86
N CYS A 178 2.50 -9.06 -13.65
CA CYS A 178 3.83 -9.19 -13.05
C CYS A 178 3.96 -10.47 -12.22
N THR A 179 5.20 -10.84 -11.96
CA THR A 179 5.55 -11.95 -11.07
C THR A 179 5.56 -11.49 -9.61
N LEU A 180 5.61 -12.46 -8.67
CA LEU A 180 5.82 -12.15 -7.25
C LEU A 180 7.19 -11.49 -7.00
N VAL A 181 8.21 -11.84 -7.78
CA VAL A 181 9.54 -11.22 -7.69
C VAL A 181 9.47 -9.72 -7.97
N GLU A 182 8.82 -9.35 -9.09
CA GLU A 182 8.63 -7.92 -9.45
C GLU A 182 7.81 -7.18 -8.38
N ALA A 183 6.77 -7.81 -7.84
CA ALA A 183 5.93 -7.23 -6.79
C ALA A 183 6.74 -6.97 -5.50
N LEU A 184 7.55 -7.92 -5.05
CA LEU A 184 8.41 -7.76 -3.87
C LEU A 184 9.44 -6.65 -4.06
N ILE A 185 10.08 -6.57 -5.24
CA ILE A 185 11.02 -5.51 -5.55
C ILE A 185 10.32 -4.13 -5.54
N ALA A 186 9.17 -4.02 -6.20
CA ALA A 186 8.40 -2.77 -6.25
C ALA A 186 7.93 -2.30 -4.85
N ASN A 187 7.62 -3.22 -3.95
CA ASN A 187 7.23 -2.94 -2.57
C ASN A 187 8.42 -2.55 -1.66
N GLY A 188 9.66 -2.66 -2.13
CA GLY A 188 10.85 -2.51 -1.31
C GLY A 188 11.21 -3.76 -0.48
N ASP A 189 10.53 -4.86 -0.71
CA ASP A 189 10.65 -6.13 0.01
C ASP A 189 11.58 -7.15 -0.69
N GLY A 190 12.44 -6.68 -1.58
CA GLY A 190 13.37 -7.53 -2.36
C GLY A 190 14.29 -8.39 -1.50
N HIS A 191 14.58 -7.97 -0.26
CA HIS A 191 15.34 -8.72 0.73
C HIS A 191 14.65 -10.01 1.22
N LEU A 192 13.33 -10.13 1.03
CA LEU A 192 12.55 -11.33 1.35
C LEU A 192 12.63 -12.39 0.26
N LEU A 193 13.27 -12.09 -0.88
CA LEU A 193 13.42 -13.05 -1.98
C LEU A 193 14.47 -14.11 -1.63
N PRO A 194 14.14 -15.41 -1.78
CA PRO A 194 15.13 -16.46 -1.63
C PRO A 194 16.14 -16.44 -2.77
N ALA A 195 17.29 -17.07 -2.56
CA ALA A 195 18.30 -17.25 -3.60
C ALA A 195 17.75 -18.08 -4.77
N ASP A 196 17.04 -19.17 -4.49
CA ASP A 196 16.35 -19.98 -5.50
C ASP A 196 14.93 -19.46 -5.73
N ARG A 197 14.67 -19.06 -6.98
CA ARG A 197 13.40 -18.48 -7.45
C ARG A 197 12.76 -19.33 -8.56
N SER A 198 13.15 -20.59 -8.70
CA SER A 198 12.66 -21.50 -9.73
C SER A 198 11.22 -21.98 -9.47
N ALA A 199 10.72 -21.87 -8.23
CA ALA A 199 9.37 -22.32 -7.91
C ALA A 199 8.30 -21.49 -8.67
N PRO A 200 7.18 -22.12 -9.13
CA PRO A 200 6.13 -21.48 -9.93
C PRO A 200 5.62 -20.15 -9.36
N LYS A 201 5.50 -20.04 -8.04
CA LYS A 201 5.05 -18.81 -7.38
C LYS A 201 5.91 -17.57 -7.67
N TYR A 202 7.19 -17.76 -8.07
CA TYR A 202 8.10 -16.68 -8.42
C TYR A 202 8.16 -16.37 -9.90
N THR A 203 7.79 -17.33 -10.76
CA THR A 203 7.88 -17.24 -12.22
C THR A 203 6.54 -16.99 -12.91
N GLU A 204 5.43 -17.36 -12.26
CA GLU A 204 4.10 -17.15 -12.80
C GLU A 204 3.62 -15.70 -12.66
N LEU A 205 2.85 -15.24 -13.66
CA LEU A 205 2.26 -13.91 -13.72
C LEU A 205 0.93 -13.87 -12.92
N GLY A 206 1.03 -13.77 -11.60
CA GLY A 206 -0.14 -13.76 -10.70
C GLY A 206 -0.54 -12.38 -10.17
N GLY A 207 0.23 -11.34 -10.47
CA GLY A 207 -0.02 -9.95 -10.09
C GLY A 207 -0.48 -9.10 -11.26
N LEU A 208 -1.35 -8.11 -10.98
CA LEU A 208 -1.74 -7.04 -11.89
C LEU A 208 -1.09 -5.75 -11.43
N VAL A 209 -0.34 -5.10 -12.32
CA VAL A 209 0.09 -3.71 -12.14
C VAL A 209 -1.06 -2.82 -12.60
N MET A 210 -1.55 -1.98 -11.71
CA MET A 210 -2.59 -1.02 -12.01
C MET A 210 -2.07 0.41 -11.78
N ARG A 211 -2.55 1.37 -12.54
CA ARG A 211 -2.07 2.75 -12.60
C ARG A 211 -3.21 3.75 -12.61
N ILE A 212 -2.97 4.91 -12.02
CA ILE A 212 -3.76 6.12 -12.21
C ILE A 212 -2.81 7.32 -12.37
N ILE A 213 -3.19 8.30 -13.18
CA ILE A 213 -2.53 9.61 -13.24
C ILE A 213 -3.31 10.58 -12.36
N ILE A 214 -2.61 11.25 -11.49
CA ILE A 214 -3.14 12.23 -10.54
C ILE A 214 -2.75 13.61 -11.04
N SER A 215 -3.74 14.45 -11.35
CA SER A 215 -3.55 15.87 -11.67
C SER A 215 -3.51 16.69 -10.37
N ARG A 216 -2.71 17.76 -10.38
CA ARG A 216 -2.56 18.72 -9.29
C ARG A 216 -3.28 20.01 -9.57
#